data_7f5f8bcf2f52f9364028a3b33ae91a03
#
_entry.id   7f5f8bcf2f52f9364028a3b33ae91a03
#
_cell.length_a   1.000
_cell.length_b   1.000
_cell.length_c   1.000
_cell.angle_alpha   90.00
_cell.angle_beta   90.00
_cell.angle_gamma   90.00
#
_symmetry.space_group_name_H-M   'P 1'
#
loop_
_entity.id
_entity.type
_entity.pdbx_description
1 polymer ?
#
loop_
_entity_poly.entity_id
_entity_poly.type
_entity_poly.pdbx_seq_one_letter_code
_entity_poly.pdbx_strand_id
1 'polypeptide(L)'
;MGKLALLAVSSRLLAQTLQKMAVKHNGKGFRRVFECCQGLFESRSFPFKKSLFDNLKLMPFEDREFFGLEDYDEYLTNCYGDWRQLPPKEEQVANHIFNAWWKQ
;
A
#
# COMPACT_ATOMS: atom_id res chain seq x y z
N MET A 1 32.84 3.74 8.64
CA MET A 1 32.49 2.69 9.62
C MET A 1 31.09 2.09 9.52
N GLY A 2 30.30 2.34 8.48
CA GLY A 2 28.91 1.91 8.40
C GLY A 2 28.61 0.56 7.70
N LYS A 3 29.55 -0.01 6.98
CA LYS A 3 29.28 -1.20 6.14
C LYS A 3 29.47 -2.56 6.84
N LEU A 4 30.17 -2.63 7.96
CA LEU A 4 30.41 -3.90 8.66
C LEU A 4 29.25 -4.32 9.58
N ALA A 5 28.45 -3.40 10.07
CA ALA A 5 27.35 -3.72 10.99
C ALA A 5 26.14 -4.37 10.30
N LEU A 6 25.92 -4.10 9.01
CA LEU A 6 24.81 -4.68 8.24
C LEU A 6 25.02 -6.15 7.86
N LEU A 7 26.25 -6.63 7.85
CA LEU A 7 26.58 -8.02 7.51
C LEU A 7 26.33 -9.01 8.65
N ALA A 8 26.12 -8.54 9.88
CA ALA A 8 25.90 -9.39 11.05
C ALA A 8 24.44 -9.70 11.33
N VAL A 9 23.48 -9.03 10.68
CA VAL A 9 22.06 -9.27 10.88
C VAL A 9 21.55 -10.21 9.81
N SER A 10 21.14 -11.40 10.21
CA SER A 10 20.50 -12.36 9.31
C SER A 10 19.22 -11.75 8.73
N SER A 11 19.02 -11.86 7.41
CA SER A 11 17.82 -11.39 6.71
C SER A 11 16.53 -11.95 7.33
N ARG A 12 16.60 -13.20 7.82
CA ARG A 12 15.50 -13.86 8.54
C ARG A 12 15.18 -13.15 9.86
N LEU A 13 16.19 -12.77 10.63
CA LEU A 13 15.99 -12.04 11.90
C LEU A 13 15.39 -10.65 11.65
N LEU A 14 15.87 -9.96 10.61
CA LEU A 14 15.33 -8.67 10.20
C LEU A 14 13.85 -8.82 9.80
N ALA A 15 13.51 -9.78 8.95
CA ALA A 15 12.14 -10.02 8.52
C ALA A 15 11.21 -10.35 9.70
N GLN A 16 11.65 -11.20 10.63
CA GLN A 16 10.89 -11.53 11.84
C GLN A 16 10.67 -10.30 12.73
N THR A 17 11.67 -9.44 12.85
CA THR A 17 11.57 -8.22 13.66
C THR A 17 10.57 -7.26 13.03
N LEU A 18 10.67 -7.04 11.72
CA LEU A 18 9.73 -6.19 10.98
C LEU A 18 8.29 -6.74 11.08
N GLN A 19 8.12 -8.05 10.96
CA GLN A 19 6.81 -8.68 11.12
C GLN A 19 6.24 -8.46 12.53
N LYS A 20 7.04 -8.65 13.57
CA LYS A 20 6.62 -8.38 14.95
C LYS A 20 6.23 -6.92 15.16
N MET A 21 6.99 -6.00 14.58
CA MET A 21 6.67 -4.57 14.64
C MET A 21 5.36 -4.24 13.90
N ALA A 22 5.18 -4.80 12.72
CA ALA A 22 3.99 -4.57 11.90
C ALA A 22 2.71 -5.02 12.61
N VAL A 23 2.74 -6.18 13.29
CA VAL A 23 1.55 -6.73 13.97
C VAL A 23 1.39 -6.28 15.43
N LYS A 24 2.37 -5.57 16.00
CA LYS A 24 2.41 -5.17 17.41
C LYS A 24 1.15 -4.48 17.90
N HIS A 25 0.50 -3.78 17.01
CA HIS A 25 -0.68 -2.96 17.32
C HIS A 25 -1.98 -3.57 16.82
N ASN A 26 -1.95 -4.74 16.17
CA ASN A 26 -3.16 -5.43 15.76
C ASN A 26 -4.05 -5.73 16.97
N GLY A 27 -5.35 -5.61 16.81
CA GLY A 27 -6.33 -5.80 17.89
C GLY A 27 -6.48 -4.65 18.86
N LYS A 28 -5.69 -3.59 18.76
CA LYS A 28 -5.91 -2.36 19.53
C LYS A 28 -6.97 -1.50 18.86
N GLY A 29 -7.78 -0.79 19.67
CA GLY A 29 -8.92 0.00 19.21
C GLY A 29 -8.55 1.30 18.48
N PHE A 30 -7.72 1.23 17.46
CA PHE A 30 -7.41 2.39 16.63
C PHE A 30 -8.56 2.73 15.70
N ARG A 31 -8.82 4.02 15.54
CA ARG A 31 -9.86 4.53 14.64
C ARG A 31 -9.33 4.81 13.22
N ARG A 32 -8.03 4.97 13.06
CA ARG A 32 -7.38 5.35 11.80
C ARG A 32 -6.18 4.47 11.50
N VAL A 33 -5.96 4.24 10.23
CA VAL A 33 -4.82 3.50 9.69
C VAL A 33 -4.12 4.34 8.63
N PHE A 34 -2.81 4.13 8.49
CA PHE A 34 -2.00 4.76 7.45
C PHE A 34 -1.40 3.68 6.57
N GLU A 35 -1.29 3.97 5.31
CA GLU A 35 -0.48 3.19 4.41
C GLU A 35 1.00 3.55 4.61
N CYS A 36 1.85 2.58 4.93
CA CYS A 36 3.27 2.80 5.20
C CYS A 36 4.18 2.37 4.04
N CYS A 37 3.62 1.89 2.95
CA CYS A 37 4.38 1.32 1.83
C CYS A 37 4.92 2.37 0.86
N GLN A 38 4.34 3.55 0.84
CA GLN A 38 4.86 4.69 0.07
C GLN A 38 5.70 5.53 1.01
N GLY A 39 6.95 5.75 0.66
CA GLY A 39 7.98 6.30 1.52
C GLY A 39 7.54 7.48 2.39
N LEU A 40 8.17 7.61 3.54
CA LEU A 40 7.90 8.62 4.57
C LEU A 40 7.87 10.09 4.09
N PHE A 41 8.22 10.34 2.84
CA PHE A 41 8.35 11.67 2.25
C PHE A 41 7.27 12.02 1.22
N GLU A 42 6.52 11.07 0.71
CA GLU A 42 5.34 11.36 -0.11
C GLU A 42 4.11 11.49 0.79
N SER A 43 4.11 12.53 1.59
CA SER A 43 3.15 12.79 2.66
C SER A 43 1.77 13.26 2.16
N ARG A 44 1.18 12.58 1.21
CA ARG A 44 -0.25 12.64 0.94
C ARG A 44 -1.02 11.46 1.54
N SER A 45 -0.39 10.69 2.41
CA SER A 45 -1.08 9.64 3.13
C SER A 45 -2.05 10.24 4.14
N PHE A 46 -3.26 10.49 3.70
CA PHE A 46 -4.35 10.82 4.60
C PHE A 46 -4.65 9.59 5.47
N PRO A 47 -4.87 9.79 6.78
CA PRO A 47 -5.27 8.69 7.62
C PRO A 47 -6.66 8.20 7.22
N PHE A 48 -6.75 6.95 6.77
CA PHE A 48 -8.01 6.30 6.47
C PHE A 48 -8.75 5.91 7.75
N LYS A 49 -10.07 5.92 7.72
CA LYS A 49 -10.87 5.30 8.78
C LYS A 49 -10.60 3.80 8.79
N LYS A 50 -10.35 3.22 9.96
CA LYS A 50 -10.15 1.78 10.09
C LYS A 50 -11.36 0.98 9.59
N SER A 51 -12.57 1.50 9.79
CA SER A 51 -13.82 0.86 9.36
C SER A 51 -13.90 0.57 7.86
N LEU A 52 -13.17 1.31 7.01
CA LEU A 52 -13.07 1.01 5.59
C LEU A 52 -12.47 -0.38 5.30
N PHE A 53 -11.59 -0.86 6.17
CA PHE A 53 -10.90 -2.14 6.02
C PHE A 53 -11.57 -3.28 6.80
N ASP A 54 -12.57 -2.96 7.60
CA ASP A 54 -13.32 -3.96 8.36
C ASP A 54 -14.46 -4.57 7.52
N ASN A 55 -14.97 -3.83 6.52
CA ASN A 55 -16.06 -4.23 5.65
C ASN A 55 -15.53 -4.58 4.26
N LEU A 56 -15.51 -5.86 3.97
CA LEU A 56 -15.07 -6.39 2.68
C LEU A 56 -16.24 -7.09 1.98
N LYS A 57 -16.28 -6.97 0.64
CA LYS A 57 -17.19 -7.74 -0.18
C LYS A 57 -16.48 -8.38 -1.36
N LEU A 58 -17.04 -9.46 -1.87
CA LEU A 58 -16.58 -10.08 -3.11
C LEU A 58 -16.89 -9.16 -4.29
N MET A 59 -15.87 -8.91 -5.09
CA MET A 59 -15.94 -8.10 -6.30
C MET A 59 -15.43 -8.92 -7.47
N PRO A 60 -16.15 -8.93 -8.60
CA PRO A 60 -15.70 -9.61 -9.80
C PRO A 60 -14.49 -8.88 -10.40
N PHE A 61 -13.50 -9.66 -10.80
CA PHE A 61 -12.35 -9.18 -11.55
C PHE A 61 -11.98 -10.27 -12.58
N GLU A 62 -12.19 -9.97 -13.86
CA GLU A 62 -12.03 -10.91 -14.97
C GLU A 62 -12.89 -12.17 -14.77
N ASP A 63 -12.26 -13.34 -14.62
CA ASP A 63 -12.89 -14.65 -14.43
C ASP A 63 -12.99 -15.08 -12.96
N ARG A 64 -12.64 -14.20 -12.02
CA ARG A 64 -12.56 -14.50 -10.59
C ARG A 64 -13.22 -13.43 -9.73
N GLU A 65 -13.36 -13.76 -8.45
CA GLU A 65 -13.83 -12.84 -7.44
C GLU A 65 -12.75 -12.65 -6.36
N PHE A 66 -12.57 -11.41 -5.92
CA PHE A 66 -11.64 -11.05 -4.87
C PHE A 66 -12.34 -10.21 -3.81
N PHE A 67 -11.87 -10.32 -2.57
CA PHE A 67 -12.31 -9.42 -1.53
C PHE A 67 -11.75 -8.03 -1.77
N GLY A 68 -12.64 -7.07 -1.96
CA GLY A 68 -12.35 -5.65 -2.03
C GLY A 68 -13.04 -4.88 -0.93
N LEU A 69 -12.68 -3.62 -0.75
CA LEU A 69 -13.35 -2.73 0.19
C LEU A 69 -14.79 -2.53 -0.23
N GLU A 70 -15.74 -2.64 0.71
CA GLU A 70 -17.15 -2.36 0.42
C GLU A 70 -17.32 -0.88 0.04
N ASP A 71 -16.72 0.02 0.82
CA ASP A 71 -16.71 1.47 0.58
C ASP A 71 -15.47 1.92 -0.22
N TYR A 72 -15.19 1.25 -1.33
CA TYR A 72 -14.05 1.59 -2.19
C TYR A 72 -14.11 3.03 -2.73
N ASP A 73 -15.28 3.61 -2.84
CA ASP A 73 -15.46 4.97 -3.33
C ASP A 73 -14.84 6.01 -2.36
N GLU A 74 -15.06 5.86 -1.06
CA GLU A 74 -14.41 6.70 -0.06
C GLU A 74 -12.88 6.53 -0.11
N TYR A 75 -12.40 5.30 -0.27
CA TYR A 75 -10.96 5.03 -0.38
C TYR A 75 -10.34 5.70 -1.61
N LEU A 76 -10.92 5.49 -2.79
CA LEU A 76 -10.42 6.03 -4.04
C LEU A 76 -10.52 7.56 -4.08
N THR A 77 -11.60 8.14 -3.55
CA THR A 77 -11.76 9.59 -3.44
C THR A 77 -10.69 10.21 -2.55
N ASN A 78 -10.35 9.57 -1.44
CA ASN A 78 -9.27 10.05 -0.56
C ASN A 78 -7.89 9.97 -1.24
N CYS A 79 -7.66 8.94 -2.07
CA CYS A 79 -6.37 8.77 -2.76
C CYS A 79 -6.20 9.68 -3.98
N TYR A 80 -7.26 9.83 -4.78
CA TYR A 80 -7.18 10.38 -6.14
C TYR A 80 -8.12 11.57 -6.38
N GLY A 81 -8.96 11.96 -5.42
CA GLY A 81 -9.98 12.96 -5.65
C GLY A 81 -11.11 12.43 -6.52
N ASP A 82 -11.42 13.11 -7.62
CA ASP A 82 -12.42 12.62 -8.59
C ASP A 82 -11.82 11.49 -9.46
N TRP A 83 -11.69 10.32 -8.87
CA TRP A 83 -11.09 9.14 -9.51
C TRP A 83 -11.86 8.60 -10.71
N ARG A 84 -13.10 9.04 -10.92
CA ARG A 84 -13.90 8.67 -12.10
C ARG A 84 -13.50 9.44 -13.34
N GLN A 85 -12.75 10.53 -13.18
CA GLN A 85 -12.19 11.30 -14.28
C GLN A 85 -10.74 10.90 -14.51
N LEU A 86 -10.40 10.60 -15.75
CA LEU A 86 -9.00 10.39 -16.11
C LEU A 86 -8.26 11.74 -16.00
N PRO A 87 -7.02 11.73 -15.50
CA PRO A 87 -6.20 12.92 -15.49
C PRO A 87 -5.97 13.45 -16.93
N PRO A 88 -5.60 14.72 -17.10
CA PRO A 88 -5.20 15.26 -18.39
C PRO A 88 -4.12 14.39 -19.04
N LYS A 89 -4.10 14.37 -20.37
CA LYS A 89 -3.18 13.50 -21.13
C LYS A 89 -1.71 13.74 -20.78
N GLU A 90 -1.37 14.96 -20.41
CA GLU A 90 -0.04 15.37 -20.01
C GLU A 90 0.40 14.74 -18.68
N GLU A 91 -0.56 14.39 -17.84
CA GLU A 91 -0.35 13.76 -16.52
C GLU A 91 -0.45 12.23 -16.57
N GLN A 92 -0.88 11.66 -17.72
CA GLN A 92 -0.98 10.21 -17.91
C GLN A 92 0.39 9.60 -18.24
N VAL A 93 1.39 9.89 -17.43
CA VAL A 93 2.76 9.37 -17.58
C VAL A 93 3.06 8.36 -16.49
N ALA A 94 3.76 7.30 -16.86
CA ALA A 94 4.22 6.32 -15.88
C ALA A 94 5.27 6.95 -14.97
N ASN A 95 5.07 6.87 -13.65
CA ASN A 95 6.04 7.34 -12.66
C ASN A 95 7.30 6.47 -12.58
N HIS A 96 7.27 5.31 -13.22
CA HIS A 96 8.39 4.37 -13.25
C HIS A 96 8.88 4.19 -14.68
N ILE A 97 10.14 4.55 -14.91
CA ILE A 97 10.83 4.26 -16.17
C ILE A 97 11.55 2.92 -15.97
N PHE A 98 11.08 1.88 -16.64
CA PHE A 98 11.78 0.61 -16.69
C PHE A 98 11.86 0.11 -18.13
N ASN A 99 12.95 -0.56 -18.45
CA ASN A 99 13.10 -1.26 -19.70
C ASN A 99 12.86 -2.75 -19.43
N ALA A 100 11.91 -3.34 -20.14
CA ALA A 100 11.65 -4.77 -20.08
C ALA A 100 12.10 -5.43 -21.40
N TRP A 101 12.84 -6.53 -21.31
CA TRP A 101 13.23 -7.34 -22.44
C TRP A 101 13.01 -8.82 -22.13
N TRP A 102 12.65 -9.53 -23.15
CA TRP A 102 12.48 -10.97 -23.04
C TRP A 102 13.86 -11.65 -22.97
N LYS A 103 14.01 -12.54 -22.02
CA LYS A 103 15.18 -13.41 -21.97
C LYS A 103 15.00 -14.45 -23.07
N GLN A 104 15.87 -14.41 -24.08
CA GLN A 104 15.96 -15.45 -25.13
C GLN A 104 16.53 -16.75 -24.56
#